data_ebb988312357f4867c5e8af2d0adaf70
#
_entry.id   ebb988312357f4867c5e8af2d0adaf70
#
_cell.length_a   1.000
_cell.length_b   1.000
_cell.length_c   1.000
_cell.angle_alpha   90.00
_cell.angle_beta   90.00
_cell.angle_gamma   90.00
#
_symmetry.space_group_name_H-M   'P 1'
#
loop_
_entity.id
_entity.type
_entity.pdbx_description
1 polymer ?
#
loop_
_entity_poly.entity_id
_entity_poly.type
_entity_poly.pdbx_seq_one_letter_code
_entity_poly.pdbx_strand_id
1 'polypeptide(L)'
;MTKNIFDSIANHYDSPDRQALAKIIREELTTYLPRDSHQKVLLDYGGGTGLVSLPLAERFKELIIADASETMLKMAEEKIQAADLKNVRTIHADASVEFPAVQADVILLSLVLLHIPDTEIILMKLYELLAPGGQLIIVDFDKNEQISHPKVHNGFTQEELNDRLKKTGFVSTASHTFHRGEKLFMNKHASLFLSISQKD
;
A
#
# COMPACT_ATOMS: atom_id res chain seq x y z
N MET A 1 12.73 3.86 -21.99
CA MET A 1 12.45 3.35 -20.63
C MET A 1 12.69 4.47 -19.64
N THR A 2 11.65 5.06 -19.10
CA THR A 2 11.78 6.09 -18.06
C THR A 2 12.18 5.37 -16.78
N LYS A 3 13.41 5.61 -16.30
CA LYS A 3 13.91 5.02 -15.05
C LYS A 3 12.93 5.33 -13.92
N ASN A 4 12.37 4.31 -13.28
CA ASN A 4 11.52 4.50 -12.11
C ASN A 4 12.34 5.22 -11.02
N ILE A 5 11.81 6.29 -10.44
CA ILE A 5 12.51 7.05 -9.41
C ILE A 5 12.89 6.16 -8.21
N PHE A 6 12.08 5.16 -7.94
CA PHE A 6 12.29 4.20 -6.86
C PHE A 6 13.50 3.30 -7.07
N ASP A 7 13.89 2.99 -8.33
CA ASP A 7 15.13 2.25 -8.61
C ASP A 7 16.38 3.02 -8.14
N SER A 8 16.35 4.35 -8.18
CA SER A 8 17.48 5.18 -7.77
C SER A 8 17.66 5.31 -6.27
N ILE A 9 16.60 5.11 -5.49
CA ILE A 9 16.59 5.29 -4.03
C ILE A 9 16.51 3.95 -3.27
N ALA A 10 16.34 2.84 -3.97
CA ALA A 10 16.12 1.52 -3.37
C ALA A 10 17.16 1.17 -2.30
N ASN A 11 18.45 1.34 -2.58
CA ASN A 11 19.55 1.01 -1.66
C ASN A 11 19.51 1.79 -0.32
N HIS A 12 18.76 2.89 -0.26
CA HIS A 12 18.60 3.72 0.95
C HIS A 12 17.13 3.77 1.39
N TYR A 13 16.29 2.94 0.79
CA TYR A 13 14.84 2.99 1.05
C TYR A 13 14.52 2.57 2.49
N ASP A 14 15.19 1.57 3.02
CA ASP A 14 14.97 1.03 4.36
C ASP A 14 15.70 1.82 5.45
N SER A 15 15.70 3.15 5.38
CA SER A 15 16.29 4.00 6.41
C SER A 15 15.60 3.80 7.78
N PRO A 16 16.27 4.11 8.90
CA PRO A 16 15.68 4.01 10.24
C PRO A 16 14.33 4.74 10.37
N ASP A 17 14.22 5.93 9.77
CA ASP A 17 12.98 6.71 9.80
C ASP A 17 11.84 6.01 9.06
N ARG A 18 12.12 5.41 7.89
CA ARG A 18 11.12 4.64 7.13
C ARG A 18 10.73 3.35 7.83
N GLN A 19 11.68 2.68 8.48
CA GLN A 19 11.39 1.50 9.30
C GLN A 19 10.48 1.86 10.50
N ALA A 20 10.76 2.99 11.16
CA ALA A 20 9.92 3.49 12.25
C ALA A 20 8.51 3.82 11.76
N LEU A 21 8.38 4.51 10.62
CA LEU A 21 7.10 4.82 10.03
C LEU A 21 6.33 3.56 9.62
N ALA A 22 7.00 2.60 8.97
CA ALA A 22 6.40 1.33 8.60
C ALA A 22 5.90 0.54 9.82
N LYS A 23 6.60 0.63 10.95
CA LYS A 23 6.16 0.04 12.22
C LYS A 23 4.86 0.68 12.70
N ILE A 24 4.77 2.02 12.71
CA ILE A 24 3.56 2.75 13.11
C ILE A 24 2.38 2.36 12.22
N ILE A 25 2.58 2.34 10.89
CA ILE A 25 1.56 1.94 9.92
C ILE A 25 1.10 0.50 10.19
N ARG A 26 2.03 -0.42 10.41
CA ARG A 26 1.72 -1.84 10.68
C ARG A 26 0.95 -2.04 11.98
N GLU A 27 1.32 -1.33 13.04
CA GLU A 27 0.61 -1.38 14.32
C GLU A 27 -0.84 -0.95 14.15
N GLU A 28 -1.10 0.12 13.42
CA GLU A 28 -2.45 0.60 13.14
C GLU A 28 -3.24 -0.39 12.29
N LEU A 29 -2.74 -0.74 11.10
CA LEU A 29 -3.48 -1.59 10.18
C LEU A 29 -3.78 -2.99 10.74
N THR A 30 -2.92 -3.48 11.65
CA THR A 30 -3.08 -4.79 12.29
C THR A 30 -4.40 -4.91 13.05
N THR A 31 -4.93 -3.81 13.58
CA THR A 31 -6.18 -3.81 14.33
C THR A 31 -7.39 -4.07 13.43
N TYR A 32 -7.25 -3.87 12.13
CA TYR A 32 -8.30 -3.98 11.13
C TYR A 32 -8.18 -5.21 10.23
N LEU A 33 -7.10 -5.99 10.38
CA LEU A 33 -6.96 -7.22 9.61
C LEU A 33 -8.04 -8.25 10.00
N PRO A 34 -8.54 -9.04 9.04
CA PRO A 34 -9.51 -10.09 9.33
C PRO A 34 -9.00 -11.08 10.38
N ARG A 35 -9.89 -11.56 11.24
CA ARG A 35 -9.53 -12.53 12.30
C ARG A 35 -9.03 -13.85 11.76
N ASP A 36 -9.51 -14.27 10.59
CA ASP A 36 -9.17 -15.48 9.86
C ASP A 36 -8.09 -15.26 8.79
N SER A 37 -7.22 -14.25 8.97
CA SER A 37 -6.16 -13.87 8.01
C SER A 37 -5.29 -15.06 7.59
N HIS A 38 -5.07 -16.06 8.46
CA HIS A 38 -4.30 -17.26 8.16
C HIS A 38 -4.87 -18.13 7.03
N GLN A 39 -6.10 -17.87 6.59
CA GLN A 39 -6.73 -18.51 5.43
C GLN A 39 -6.75 -17.62 4.19
N LYS A 40 -6.30 -16.37 4.31
CA LYS A 40 -6.47 -15.31 3.33
C LYS A 40 -5.18 -14.97 2.60
N VAL A 41 -5.34 -14.45 1.39
CA VAL A 41 -4.28 -13.90 0.56
C VAL A 41 -4.23 -12.38 0.76
N LEU A 42 -3.05 -11.86 1.13
CA LEU A 42 -2.75 -10.43 1.17
C LEU A 42 -1.96 -10.04 -0.09
N LEU A 43 -2.47 -9.06 -0.82
CA LEU A 43 -1.73 -8.36 -1.87
C LEU A 43 -1.28 -7.00 -1.35
N ASP A 44 0.03 -6.79 -1.21
CA ASP A 44 0.65 -5.49 -0.94
C ASP A 44 1.01 -4.84 -2.28
N TYR A 45 0.13 -3.96 -2.77
CA TYR A 45 0.27 -3.31 -4.07
C TYR A 45 1.09 -2.02 -3.95
N GLY A 46 2.22 -1.95 -4.64
CA GLY A 46 3.25 -0.93 -4.43
C GLY A 46 4.06 -1.18 -3.15
N GLY A 47 4.19 -2.44 -2.73
CA GLY A 47 4.79 -2.83 -1.45
C GLY A 47 6.30 -2.59 -1.33
N GLY A 48 6.96 -2.22 -2.43
CA GLY A 48 8.39 -1.87 -2.45
C GLY A 48 9.25 -2.99 -1.90
N THR A 49 10.04 -2.68 -0.87
CA THR A 49 10.92 -3.64 -0.19
C THR A 49 10.20 -4.48 0.88
N GLY A 50 8.88 -4.37 0.99
CA GLY A 50 8.07 -5.12 1.96
C GLY A 50 8.16 -4.63 3.40
N LEU A 51 8.58 -3.38 3.67
CA LEU A 51 8.77 -2.85 5.04
C LEU A 51 7.51 -2.98 5.91
N VAL A 52 6.33 -2.77 5.34
CA VAL A 52 5.07 -2.85 6.06
C VAL A 52 4.57 -4.30 6.10
N SER A 53 4.57 -5.00 4.98
CA SER A 53 3.86 -6.27 4.82
C SER A 53 4.66 -7.51 5.21
N LEU A 54 5.99 -7.56 5.00
CA LEU A 54 6.78 -8.75 5.34
C LEU A 54 6.63 -9.20 6.79
N PRO A 55 6.63 -8.30 7.81
CA PRO A 55 6.41 -8.72 9.19
C PRO A 55 4.99 -9.26 9.47
N LEU A 56 4.07 -9.14 8.52
CA LEU A 56 2.71 -9.69 8.60
C LEU A 56 2.58 -11.06 7.91
N ALA A 57 3.62 -11.54 7.24
CA ALA A 57 3.57 -12.73 6.39
C ALA A 57 3.00 -13.95 7.12
N GLU A 58 3.44 -14.22 8.36
CA GLU A 58 2.99 -15.37 9.16
C GLU A 58 1.50 -15.34 9.51
N ARG A 59 0.85 -14.17 9.38
CA ARG A 59 -0.58 -14.00 9.65
C ARG A 59 -1.45 -14.41 8.48
N PHE A 60 -0.90 -14.56 7.28
CA PHE A 60 -1.62 -14.83 6.05
C PHE A 60 -1.28 -16.19 5.48
N LYS A 61 -2.23 -16.77 4.74
CA LYS A 61 -1.99 -17.96 3.94
C LYS A 61 -0.91 -17.71 2.88
N GLU A 62 -1.00 -16.55 2.23
CA GLU A 62 -0.07 -16.09 1.23
C GLU A 62 0.05 -14.56 1.30
N LEU A 63 1.27 -14.03 1.18
CA LEU A 63 1.56 -12.63 0.95
C LEU A 63 2.17 -12.47 -0.44
N ILE A 64 1.58 -11.57 -1.23
CA ILE A 64 2.06 -11.19 -2.55
C ILE A 64 2.49 -9.74 -2.48
N ILE A 65 3.77 -9.45 -2.76
CA ILE A 65 4.29 -8.09 -2.88
C ILE A 65 4.37 -7.75 -4.36
N ALA A 66 3.58 -6.78 -4.80
CA ALA A 66 3.57 -6.29 -6.17
C ALA A 66 4.17 -4.88 -6.22
N ASP A 67 5.14 -4.63 -7.10
CA ASP A 67 5.74 -3.31 -7.29
C ASP A 67 6.22 -3.12 -8.73
N ALA A 68 6.28 -1.86 -9.18
CA ALA A 68 6.77 -1.49 -10.50
C ALA A 68 8.30 -1.39 -10.58
N SER A 69 9.00 -1.43 -9.45
CA SER A 69 10.45 -1.36 -9.37
C SER A 69 11.05 -2.75 -9.15
N GLU A 70 11.71 -3.29 -10.16
CA GLU A 70 12.45 -4.56 -10.05
C GLU A 70 13.52 -4.50 -8.95
N THR A 71 14.13 -3.33 -8.75
CA THR A 71 15.15 -3.15 -7.71
C THR A 71 14.56 -3.28 -6.31
N MET A 72 13.36 -2.71 -6.08
CA MET A 72 12.63 -2.86 -4.81
C MET A 72 12.24 -4.31 -4.57
N LEU A 73 11.70 -4.98 -5.59
CA LEU A 73 11.32 -6.39 -5.49
C LEU A 73 12.51 -7.30 -5.18
N LYS A 74 13.68 -7.06 -5.80
CA LYS A 74 14.90 -7.79 -5.48
C LYS A 74 15.28 -7.66 -4.00
N MET A 75 15.19 -6.46 -3.43
CA MET A 75 15.44 -6.26 -2.00
C MET A 75 14.41 -6.98 -1.12
N ALA A 76 13.14 -7.00 -1.53
CA ALA A 76 12.12 -7.79 -0.85
C ALA A 76 12.46 -9.29 -0.91
N GLU A 77 12.86 -9.82 -2.05
CA GLU A 77 13.27 -11.22 -2.24
C GLU A 77 14.46 -11.61 -1.36
N GLU A 78 15.48 -10.75 -1.25
CA GLU A 78 16.60 -10.96 -0.35
C GLU A 78 16.15 -11.10 1.11
N LYS A 79 15.19 -10.27 1.55
CA LYS A 79 14.61 -10.36 2.91
C LYS A 79 13.76 -11.62 3.08
N ILE A 80 12.95 -11.99 2.09
CA ILE A 80 12.13 -13.20 2.09
C ILE A 80 13.03 -14.43 2.26
N GLN A 81 14.12 -14.51 1.51
CA GLN A 81 15.10 -15.59 1.60
C GLN A 81 15.81 -15.61 2.95
N ALA A 82 16.28 -14.45 3.43
CA ALA A 82 16.97 -14.34 4.72
C ALA A 82 16.08 -14.76 5.91
N ALA A 83 14.77 -14.50 5.83
CA ALA A 83 13.80 -14.87 6.86
C ALA A 83 13.14 -16.24 6.62
N ASP A 84 13.53 -16.98 5.57
CA ASP A 84 12.98 -18.29 5.18
C ASP A 84 11.44 -18.30 5.03
N LEU A 85 10.84 -17.20 4.55
CA LEU A 85 9.40 -17.07 4.38
C LEU A 85 8.92 -17.86 3.16
N LYS A 86 8.17 -18.94 3.36
CA LYS A 86 7.71 -19.85 2.29
C LYS A 86 6.38 -19.44 1.67
N ASN A 87 5.63 -18.61 2.33
CA ASN A 87 4.30 -18.15 1.92
C ASN A 87 4.33 -16.73 1.31
N VAL A 88 5.49 -16.24 0.92
CA VAL A 88 5.66 -14.90 0.33
C VAL A 88 6.24 -15.02 -1.06
N ARG A 89 5.68 -14.28 -2.01
CA ARG A 89 6.26 -14.10 -3.35
C ARG A 89 6.15 -12.65 -3.82
N THR A 90 6.96 -12.31 -4.80
CA THR A 90 6.96 -11.00 -5.45
C THR A 90 6.34 -11.08 -6.85
N ILE A 91 5.77 -9.98 -7.32
CA ILE A 91 5.28 -9.83 -8.69
C ILE A 91 5.68 -8.45 -9.20
N HIS A 92 6.32 -8.38 -10.36
CA HIS A 92 6.48 -7.10 -11.06
C HIS A 92 5.11 -6.65 -11.61
N ALA A 93 4.65 -5.48 -11.19
CA ALA A 93 3.36 -4.92 -11.59
C ALA A 93 3.45 -3.41 -11.74
N ASP A 94 3.33 -2.92 -12.97
CA ASP A 94 3.26 -1.51 -13.30
C ASP A 94 1.83 -1.15 -13.69
N ALA A 95 1.17 -0.33 -12.87
CA ALA A 95 -0.22 0.10 -13.08
C ALA A 95 -0.46 0.78 -14.44
N SER A 96 0.59 1.28 -15.10
CA SER A 96 0.50 1.89 -16.43
C SER A 96 0.51 0.88 -17.58
N VAL A 97 0.90 -0.38 -17.30
CA VAL A 97 1.11 -1.42 -18.33
C VAL A 97 0.19 -2.60 -18.10
N GLU A 98 0.29 -3.26 -16.98
CA GLU A 98 -0.44 -4.50 -16.70
C GLU A 98 -0.67 -4.70 -15.20
N PHE A 99 -1.86 -5.18 -14.85
CA PHE A 99 -2.19 -5.59 -13.49
C PHE A 99 -1.91 -7.07 -13.30
N PRO A 100 -1.45 -7.49 -12.11
CA PRO A 100 -1.19 -8.89 -11.84
C PRO A 100 -2.50 -9.70 -11.91
N ALA A 101 -2.45 -10.86 -12.56
CA ALA A 101 -3.58 -11.79 -12.61
C ALA A 101 -3.67 -12.58 -11.28
N VAL A 102 -4.05 -11.89 -10.20
CA VAL A 102 -4.20 -12.47 -8.87
C VAL A 102 -5.56 -12.12 -8.30
N GLN A 103 -6.07 -12.98 -7.42
CA GLN A 103 -7.23 -12.66 -6.58
C GLN A 103 -6.76 -12.61 -5.14
N ALA A 104 -7.13 -11.55 -4.43
CA ALA A 104 -6.73 -11.33 -3.05
C ALA A 104 -7.95 -11.13 -2.14
N ASP A 105 -7.86 -11.60 -0.91
CA ASP A 105 -8.87 -11.35 0.11
C ASP A 105 -8.67 -9.99 0.79
N VAL A 106 -7.41 -9.56 0.87
CA VAL A 106 -7.03 -8.26 1.42
C VAL A 106 -6.05 -7.61 0.46
N ILE A 107 -6.30 -6.36 0.09
CA ILE A 107 -5.34 -5.54 -0.66
C ILE A 107 -4.90 -4.38 0.22
N LEU A 108 -3.59 -4.19 0.33
CA LEU A 108 -2.97 -3.07 1.03
C LEU A 108 -2.34 -2.12 0.01
N LEU A 109 -2.62 -0.82 0.16
CA LEU A 109 -1.85 0.27 -0.43
C LEU A 109 -1.27 1.11 0.70
N SER A 110 0.05 1.14 0.84
CA SER A 110 0.71 1.93 1.88
C SER A 110 1.65 2.96 1.26
N LEU A 111 1.26 4.23 1.30
CA LEU A 111 1.97 5.37 0.71
C LEU A 111 2.22 5.21 -0.80
N VAL A 112 1.23 4.71 -1.50
CA VAL A 112 1.28 4.40 -2.95
C VAL A 112 0.38 5.34 -3.75
N LEU A 113 -0.84 5.57 -3.25
CA LEU A 113 -1.88 6.27 -4.01
C LEU A 113 -1.46 7.70 -4.39
N LEU A 114 -0.67 8.36 -3.53
CA LEU A 114 -0.10 9.68 -3.80
C LEU A 114 0.81 9.73 -5.05
N HIS A 115 1.33 8.60 -5.50
CA HIS A 115 2.19 8.49 -6.69
C HIS A 115 1.43 8.12 -7.96
N ILE A 116 0.13 7.81 -7.85
CA ILE A 116 -0.69 7.35 -8.98
C ILE A 116 -1.51 8.51 -9.54
N PRO A 117 -1.24 8.94 -10.80
CA PRO A 117 -1.93 10.08 -11.40
C PRO A 117 -3.43 9.87 -11.54
N ASP A 118 -3.85 8.67 -11.97
CA ASP A 118 -5.25 8.31 -12.17
C ASP A 118 -5.75 7.39 -11.05
N THR A 119 -6.27 8.02 -10.00
CA THR A 119 -6.76 7.33 -8.81
C THR A 119 -8.02 6.50 -9.11
N GLU A 120 -8.86 6.92 -10.06
CA GLU A 120 -10.10 6.21 -10.36
C GLU A 120 -9.81 4.87 -11.05
N ILE A 121 -8.90 4.88 -12.03
CA ILE A 121 -8.50 3.66 -12.74
C ILE A 121 -7.88 2.64 -11.78
N ILE A 122 -6.96 3.06 -10.91
CA ILE A 122 -6.34 2.12 -9.98
C ILE A 122 -7.35 1.53 -9.01
N LEU A 123 -8.28 2.33 -8.46
CA LEU A 123 -9.30 1.83 -7.54
C LEU A 123 -10.23 0.82 -8.20
N MET A 124 -10.64 1.06 -9.46
CA MET A 124 -11.42 0.09 -10.24
C MET A 124 -10.67 -1.24 -10.43
N LYS A 125 -9.39 -1.18 -10.78
CA LYS A 125 -8.57 -2.37 -10.97
C LYS A 125 -8.36 -3.15 -9.68
N LEU A 126 -8.09 -2.46 -8.57
CA LEU A 126 -7.97 -3.12 -7.27
C LEU A 126 -9.29 -3.75 -6.82
N TYR A 127 -10.42 -3.12 -7.13
CA TYR A 127 -11.73 -3.72 -6.91
C TYR A 127 -11.91 -5.03 -7.69
N GLU A 128 -11.47 -5.08 -8.96
CA GLU A 128 -11.50 -6.30 -9.78
C GLU A 128 -10.66 -7.43 -9.16
N LEU A 129 -9.47 -7.11 -8.60
CA LEU A 129 -8.56 -8.09 -7.99
C LEU A 129 -9.05 -8.64 -6.65
N LEU A 130 -9.95 -7.92 -5.95
CA LEU A 130 -10.51 -8.40 -4.70
C LEU A 130 -11.48 -9.54 -4.91
N ALA A 131 -11.38 -10.55 -4.05
CA ALA A 131 -12.41 -11.58 -3.90
C ALA A 131 -13.72 -10.97 -3.39
N PRO A 132 -14.89 -11.60 -3.63
CA PRO A 132 -16.13 -11.22 -2.96
C PRO A 132 -15.96 -11.21 -1.43
N GLY A 133 -16.44 -10.17 -0.76
CA GLY A 133 -16.22 -9.95 0.66
C GLY A 133 -14.80 -9.52 1.04
N GLY A 134 -13.94 -9.28 0.04
CA GLY A 134 -12.55 -8.83 0.26
C GLY A 134 -12.45 -7.40 0.74
N GLN A 135 -11.32 -7.07 1.35
CA GLN A 135 -11.06 -5.79 2.00
C GLN A 135 -9.93 -5.03 1.33
N LEU A 136 -10.16 -3.76 1.01
CA LEU A 136 -9.13 -2.80 0.60
C LEU A 136 -8.74 -1.94 1.80
N ILE A 137 -7.45 -1.89 2.11
CA ILE A 137 -6.86 -1.02 3.14
C ILE A 137 -5.93 -0.02 2.45
N ILE A 138 -6.18 1.25 2.64
CA ILE A 138 -5.33 2.34 2.13
C ILE A 138 -4.76 3.10 3.32
N VAL A 139 -3.44 3.26 3.33
CA VAL A 139 -2.73 4.18 4.22
C VAL A 139 -2.03 5.21 3.35
N ASP A 140 -2.37 6.48 3.55
CA ASP A 140 -1.74 7.56 2.80
C ASP A 140 -1.78 8.87 3.60
N PHE A 141 -1.27 9.97 3.03
CA PHE A 141 -1.25 11.27 3.67
C PHE A 141 -2.59 11.99 3.55
N ASP A 142 -3.06 12.57 4.65
CA ASP A 142 -4.11 13.58 4.61
C ASP A 142 -3.65 14.76 3.74
N LYS A 143 -4.60 15.40 3.05
CA LYS A 143 -4.33 16.53 2.17
C LYS A 143 -3.57 17.64 2.89
N ASN A 144 -2.49 18.09 2.29
CA ASN A 144 -1.64 19.15 2.81
C ASN A 144 -1.33 20.18 1.72
N GLU A 145 -1.96 21.35 1.80
CA GLU A 145 -1.80 22.42 0.82
C GLU A 145 -0.41 23.06 0.79
N GLN A 146 0.41 22.82 1.83
CA GLN A 146 1.81 23.27 1.86
C GLN A 146 2.74 22.41 0.98
N ILE A 147 2.22 21.30 0.45
CA ILE A 147 2.93 20.38 -0.43
C ILE A 147 2.51 20.65 -1.87
N SER A 148 3.50 20.96 -2.69
CA SER A 148 3.32 21.11 -4.13
C SER A 148 4.47 20.40 -4.85
N HIS A 149 4.16 19.37 -5.60
CA HIS A 149 5.15 18.62 -6.35
C HIS A 149 4.52 18.06 -7.65
N PRO A 150 5.18 18.18 -8.81
CA PRO A 150 4.58 17.84 -10.11
C PRO A 150 4.31 16.36 -10.33
N LYS A 151 4.90 15.47 -9.51
CA LYS A 151 4.80 14.00 -9.65
C LYS A 151 4.14 13.31 -8.45
N VAL A 152 3.61 14.06 -7.51
CA VAL A 152 3.06 13.51 -6.27
C VAL A 152 1.82 14.31 -5.89
N HIS A 153 0.74 13.63 -5.56
CA HIS A 153 -0.43 14.28 -4.96
C HIS A 153 -0.06 14.90 -3.61
N ASN A 154 -0.68 16.01 -3.27
CA ASN A 154 -0.49 16.66 -1.97
C ASN A 154 -1.27 15.98 -0.83
N GLY A 155 -1.66 14.73 -1.00
CA GLY A 155 -2.50 13.95 -0.11
C GLY A 155 -3.97 13.95 -0.54
N PHE A 156 -4.81 13.31 0.24
CA PHE A 156 -6.23 13.13 -0.06
C PHE A 156 -7.08 13.65 1.09
N THR A 157 -8.22 14.27 0.79
CA THR A 157 -9.25 14.37 1.81
C THR A 157 -9.95 13.02 1.95
N GLN A 158 -10.25 12.62 3.18
CA GLN A 158 -10.91 11.34 3.43
C GLN A 158 -12.30 11.30 2.80
N GLU A 159 -13.00 12.43 2.71
CA GLU A 159 -14.30 12.57 2.05
C GLU A 159 -14.17 12.28 0.54
N GLU A 160 -13.24 12.96 -0.17
CA GLU A 160 -13.02 12.75 -1.61
C GLU A 160 -12.65 11.30 -1.92
N LEU A 161 -11.79 10.67 -1.09
CA LEU A 161 -11.40 9.28 -1.26
C LEU A 161 -12.58 8.33 -1.03
N ASN A 162 -13.35 8.55 0.04
CA ASN A 162 -14.52 7.73 0.36
C ASN A 162 -15.58 7.80 -0.75
N ASP A 163 -15.77 8.98 -1.36
CA ASP A 163 -16.69 9.13 -2.49
C ASP A 163 -16.22 8.38 -3.73
N ARG A 164 -14.93 8.41 -4.04
CA ARG A 164 -14.33 7.63 -5.15
C ARG A 164 -14.48 6.13 -4.91
N LEU A 165 -14.20 5.66 -3.68
CA LEU A 165 -14.36 4.26 -3.29
C LEU A 165 -15.81 3.79 -3.45
N LYS A 166 -16.79 4.58 -2.98
CA LYS A 166 -18.21 4.28 -3.17
C LYS A 166 -18.62 4.22 -4.64
N LYS A 167 -18.14 5.17 -5.46
CA LYS A 167 -18.40 5.18 -6.92
C LYS A 167 -17.80 3.96 -7.62
N THR A 168 -16.68 3.44 -7.12
CA THR A 168 -16.06 2.21 -7.63
C THR A 168 -16.88 0.96 -7.29
N GLY A 169 -17.74 1.02 -6.28
CA GLY A 169 -18.58 -0.11 -5.85
C GLY A 169 -18.24 -0.64 -4.45
N PHE A 170 -17.26 -0.04 -3.77
CA PHE A 170 -16.98 -0.43 -2.39
C PHE A 170 -18.10 -0.06 -1.45
N VAL A 171 -18.39 -0.95 -0.51
CA VAL A 171 -19.35 -0.76 0.59
C VAL A 171 -18.59 -0.61 1.91
N SER A 172 -19.27 -0.14 2.93
CA SER A 172 -18.72 -0.04 4.31
C SER A 172 -17.39 0.71 4.40
N THR A 173 -17.23 1.80 3.62
CA THR A 173 -16.03 2.62 3.64
C THR A 173 -15.96 3.46 4.93
N ALA A 174 -14.85 3.33 5.65
CA ALA A 174 -14.53 4.11 6.84
C ALA A 174 -13.07 4.58 6.81
N SER A 175 -12.82 5.80 7.25
CA SER A 175 -11.47 6.36 7.32
C SER A 175 -11.27 7.23 8.56
N HIS A 176 -10.03 7.31 9.03
CA HIS A 176 -9.62 8.17 10.14
C HIS A 176 -8.13 8.48 10.08
N THR A 177 -7.75 9.64 10.63
CA THR A 177 -6.36 10.00 10.83
C THR A 177 -5.82 9.31 12.08
N PHE A 178 -4.70 8.58 11.97
CA PHE A 178 -4.13 7.81 13.07
C PHE A 178 -2.74 8.29 13.52
N HIS A 179 -2.01 9.01 12.67
CA HIS A 179 -0.66 9.47 13.00
C HIS A 179 -0.42 10.90 12.51
N ARG A 180 0.39 11.67 13.26
CA ARG A 180 0.85 13.01 12.89
C ARG A 180 2.32 13.16 13.26
N GLY A 181 3.10 13.76 12.39
CA GLY A 181 4.54 13.91 12.64
C GLY A 181 5.17 15.07 11.90
N GLU A 182 6.29 15.54 12.47
CA GLU A 182 7.16 16.52 11.84
C GLU A 182 8.00 15.86 10.75
N LYS A 183 8.27 16.57 9.67
CA LYS A 183 9.09 16.13 8.52
C LYS A 183 8.62 14.81 7.89
N LEU A 184 7.35 14.46 8.09
CA LEU A 184 6.78 13.18 7.69
C LEU A 184 6.57 13.08 6.17
N PHE A 185 6.18 14.18 5.53
CA PHE A 185 5.96 14.26 4.10
C PHE A 185 6.74 15.44 3.50
N MET A 186 7.74 15.14 2.64
CA MET A 186 8.59 16.14 1.96
C MET A 186 9.17 17.19 2.94
N ASN A 187 9.68 16.75 4.09
CA ASN A 187 10.19 17.60 5.15
C ASN A 187 9.17 18.57 5.77
N LYS A 188 7.88 18.32 5.60
CA LYS A 188 6.80 19.10 6.22
C LYS A 188 6.10 18.27 7.29
N HIS A 189 5.45 18.98 8.21
CA HIS A 189 4.47 18.35 9.10
C HIS A 189 3.36 17.73 8.24
N ALA A 190 2.97 16.51 8.56
CA ALA A 190 1.89 15.82 7.87
C ALA A 190 1.16 14.85 8.80
N SER A 191 0.00 14.38 8.36
CA SER A 191 -0.76 13.33 9.02
C SER A 191 -1.02 12.17 8.06
N LEU A 192 -1.13 10.98 8.62
CA LEU A 192 -1.51 9.75 7.93
C LEU A 192 -2.95 9.39 8.30
N PHE A 193 -3.69 9.01 7.29
CA PHE A 193 -4.99 8.36 7.48
C PHE A 193 -4.92 6.88 7.08
N LEU A 194 -5.83 6.11 7.66
CA LEU A 194 -6.15 4.77 7.25
C LEU A 194 -7.58 4.76 6.74
N SER A 195 -7.82 4.14 5.59
CA SER A 195 -9.15 3.90 5.01
C SER A 195 -9.36 2.42 4.78
N ILE A 196 -10.55 1.93 5.13
CA ILE A 196 -10.94 0.54 4.96
C ILE A 196 -12.23 0.52 4.15
N SER A 197 -12.24 -0.30 3.12
CA SER A 197 -13.42 -0.50 2.28
C SER A 197 -13.59 -1.97 1.96
N GLN A 198 -14.82 -2.41 1.84
CA GLN A 198 -15.16 -3.80 1.58
C GLN A 198 -15.82 -3.92 0.20
N LYS A 199 -15.44 -4.97 -0.52
CA LYS A 199 -16.15 -5.43 -1.72
C LYS A 199 -17.32 -6.32 -1.29
N ASP A 200 -18.47 -6.11 -1.93
CA ASP A 200 -19.67 -6.93 -1.69
C ASP A 200 -19.49 -8.36 -2.19
#